data_8d517765757b567cb7fbeb455cc8e895
#
_entry.id   8d517765757b567cb7fbeb455cc8e895
#
_cell.length_a   1.000
_cell.length_b   1.000
_cell.length_c   1.000
_cell.angle_alpha   90.00
_cell.angle_beta   90.00
_cell.angle_gamma   90.00
#
_symmetry.space_group_name_H-M   'P 1'
#
loop_
_entity.id
_entity.type
_entity.pdbx_description
1 polymer ?
#
loop_
_entity_poly.entity_id
_entity_poly.type
_entity_poly.pdbx_seq_one_letter_code
_entity_poly.pdbx_strand_id
1 'polypeptide(L)'
;REMGLVFPLRNPDANANPVVLSVREMFTTAITSGTQGLTFDVHKGEIVGFGGIEGSGQQAAARALFGIGRERGTISVEGRSTTIRSPADAIAEGLVYIPADRRRESLFTDHGIRENVVVPNLSGLSHRGIVDHRQEAQVVAAQMDRLAVKAPSMETLVGTLSGGNQQKVVFARWLIGDASILVFDEPTQGVDVGTKQEIYSIIRAMADDDAGVIVISSDLPELIGLTDRILVFNDGEIVANIASEKATEETVIGAAVADRTTTATDGFALHQSAGTSARKTRRAGALARYGPAILLAALIAVMIAGAAAFAPYFFTPRNFGSMAGQVAPVAFAAIGQMATILLGGIDLSIGPTISLVTSIASYLLSPQSGLPVWLGVFACLAAGASVGCLNGFLTAVMRIPDLVATLATFTIVQGLALIIRPSPGGRIDPDVSAAITETIGRLPLSFILVLLVFVAAEVLLLRGKIGARFYAVGSSLDAAQASGINARRLRFAAYVFSGLMAAFAGLIIAARIGSGDPQAGTTFTLASVTAVVIGGTSVFGGVRTAVGTLLGAILIVVMQKILNQIQINAYWQYDWTGVLTLLAVGFHSFRSPERRSRMHLAARG
;
A
#
# COMPACT_ATOMS: atom_id res chain seq x y z
N ARG A 1 -26.83 -22.66 -30.03
CA ARG A 1 -27.84 -22.50 -28.96
C ARG A 1 -27.43 -21.28 -28.16
N GLU A 2 -28.18 -20.20 -28.32
CA GLU A 2 -28.11 -19.04 -27.41
C GLU A 2 -28.55 -19.55 -26.05
N MET A 3 -27.65 -19.65 -25.09
CA MET A 3 -28.00 -19.84 -23.70
C MET A 3 -28.56 -18.52 -23.21
N GLY A 4 -29.89 -18.41 -23.14
CA GLY A 4 -30.53 -17.24 -22.52
C GLY A 4 -30.04 -17.07 -21.09
N LEU A 5 -29.82 -15.84 -20.65
CA LEU A 5 -29.48 -15.53 -19.27
C LEU A 5 -30.62 -15.98 -18.36
N VAL A 6 -30.32 -16.82 -17.38
CA VAL A 6 -31.29 -17.24 -16.34
C VAL A 6 -31.02 -16.42 -15.09
N PHE A 7 -32.01 -15.64 -14.67
CA PHE A 7 -31.91 -14.86 -13.45
C PHE A 7 -32.49 -15.64 -12.25
N PRO A 8 -31.96 -15.45 -11.04
CA PRO A 8 -32.53 -16.02 -9.83
C PRO A 8 -33.94 -15.46 -9.53
N LEU A 9 -34.72 -16.18 -8.72
CA LEU A 9 -36.05 -15.73 -8.31
C LEU A 9 -35.93 -14.43 -7.51
N ARG A 10 -36.83 -13.49 -7.79
CA ARG A 10 -36.97 -12.24 -7.04
C ARG A 10 -37.68 -12.47 -5.71
N ASN A 11 -37.47 -11.53 -4.79
CA ASN A 11 -38.24 -11.48 -3.55
C ASN A 11 -39.26 -10.32 -3.63
N PRO A 12 -40.50 -10.57 -4.08
CA PRO A 12 -41.49 -9.51 -4.27
C PRO A 12 -41.92 -8.85 -2.97
N ASP A 13 -41.79 -9.54 -1.83
CA ASP A 13 -42.20 -9.08 -0.50
C ASP A 13 -41.02 -8.42 0.26
N ALA A 14 -39.85 -8.23 -0.35
CA ALA A 14 -38.69 -7.64 0.30
C ALA A 14 -38.98 -6.25 0.90
N ASN A 15 -39.86 -5.47 0.28
CA ASN A 15 -40.29 -4.14 0.76
C ASN A 15 -41.04 -4.18 2.11
N ALA A 16 -41.54 -5.33 2.54
CA ALA A 16 -42.18 -5.50 3.85
C ALA A 16 -41.20 -5.76 4.99
N ASN A 17 -39.94 -6.06 4.65
CA ASN A 17 -38.87 -6.29 5.61
C ASN A 17 -38.38 -4.97 6.26
N PRO A 18 -37.69 -5.05 7.42
CA PRO A 18 -37.12 -3.87 8.06
C PRO A 18 -36.15 -3.12 7.14
N VAL A 19 -36.15 -1.79 7.24
CA VAL A 19 -35.22 -0.92 6.51
C VAL A 19 -33.81 -1.12 7.08
N VAL A 20 -32.85 -1.50 6.23
CA VAL A 20 -31.44 -1.66 6.59
C VAL A 20 -30.63 -0.42 6.25
N LEU A 21 -30.97 0.29 5.18
CA LEU A 21 -30.35 1.57 4.78
C LEU A 21 -31.43 2.62 4.56
N SER A 22 -31.27 3.77 5.18
CA SER A 22 -32.12 4.95 4.93
C SER A 22 -31.24 6.15 4.57
N VAL A 23 -31.52 6.75 3.44
CA VAL A 23 -30.82 7.92 2.91
C VAL A 23 -31.80 9.08 2.81
N ARG A 24 -31.44 10.23 3.36
CA ARG A 24 -32.27 11.44 3.35
C ARG A 24 -31.47 12.65 2.91
N GLU A 25 -31.93 13.32 1.89
CA GLU A 25 -31.36 14.55 1.33
C GLU A 25 -29.85 14.50 1.11
N MET A 26 -29.35 13.39 0.54
CA MET A 26 -27.93 13.22 0.27
C MET A 26 -27.53 13.99 -1.00
N PHE A 27 -26.52 14.87 -0.87
CA PHE A 27 -25.91 15.60 -1.97
C PHE A 27 -24.47 15.15 -2.18
N THR A 28 -24.01 15.19 -3.43
CA THR A 28 -22.65 14.76 -3.80
C THR A 28 -21.92 15.85 -4.58
N THR A 29 -20.60 15.92 -4.45
CA THR A 29 -19.73 16.88 -5.18
C THR A 29 -19.70 16.66 -6.69
N ALA A 30 -20.07 15.47 -7.16
CA ALA A 30 -20.07 15.11 -8.57
C ALA A 30 -21.36 15.49 -9.30
N ILE A 31 -22.39 15.92 -8.57
CA ILE A 31 -23.70 16.28 -9.11
C ILE A 31 -23.94 17.74 -8.74
N THR A 32 -23.72 18.63 -9.70
CA THR A 32 -23.84 20.10 -9.50
C THR A 32 -25.17 20.66 -9.97
N SER A 33 -25.98 19.88 -10.68
CA SER A 33 -27.23 20.32 -11.32
C SER A 33 -28.50 19.97 -10.53
N GLY A 34 -28.45 18.99 -9.61
CA GLY A 34 -29.62 18.55 -8.84
C GLY A 34 -30.05 19.56 -7.77
N THR A 35 -31.34 19.88 -7.75
CA THR A 35 -31.96 20.78 -6.75
C THR A 35 -32.45 20.01 -5.53
N GLN A 36 -32.73 18.72 -5.68
CA GLN A 36 -33.22 17.84 -4.62
C GLN A 36 -32.17 16.82 -4.21
N GLY A 37 -31.99 16.64 -2.89
CA GLY A 37 -31.12 15.61 -2.35
C GLY A 37 -31.70 14.20 -2.56
N LEU A 38 -30.81 13.22 -2.77
CA LEU A 38 -31.21 11.82 -2.93
C LEU A 38 -31.87 11.30 -1.65
N THR A 39 -33.06 10.73 -1.80
CA THR A 39 -33.85 10.17 -0.68
C THR A 39 -34.43 8.83 -1.10
N PHE A 40 -34.01 7.76 -0.41
CA PHE A 40 -34.48 6.39 -0.63
C PHE A 40 -34.19 5.50 0.56
N ASP A 41 -34.86 4.36 0.63
CA ASP A 41 -34.64 3.29 1.61
C ASP A 41 -34.24 2.00 0.90
N VAL A 42 -33.53 1.10 1.59
CA VAL A 42 -33.27 -0.29 1.17
C VAL A 42 -33.64 -1.20 2.31
N HIS A 43 -34.37 -2.28 2.02
CA HIS A 43 -34.86 -3.24 3.02
C HIS A 43 -33.96 -4.47 3.10
N LYS A 44 -34.04 -5.21 4.18
CA LYS A 44 -33.36 -6.52 4.32
C LYS A 44 -33.86 -7.50 3.24
N GLY A 45 -32.92 -8.16 2.59
CA GLY A 45 -33.24 -9.11 1.53
C GLY A 45 -33.64 -8.49 0.20
N GLU A 46 -33.58 -7.17 0.07
CA GLU A 46 -33.94 -6.43 -1.14
C GLU A 46 -32.72 -6.19 -2.03
N ILE A 47 -32.90 -6.35 -3.33
CA ILE A 47 -31.94 -5.91 -4.36
C ILE A 47 -32.52 -4.71 -5.10
N VAL A 48 -31.97 -3.52 -4.86
CA VAL A 48 -32.36 -2.26 -5.51
C VAL A 48 -31.44 -1.98 -6.68
N GLY A 49 -31.99 -1.77 -7.88
CA GLY A 49 -31.25 -1.36 -9.05
C GLY A 49 -31.11 0.16 -9.14
N PHE A 50 -29.92 0.66 -9.46
CA PHE A 50 -29.73 2.06 -9.87
C PHE A 50 -29.61 2.11 -11.39
N GLY A 51 -30.70 2.53 -12.06
CA GLY A 51 -30.80 2.65 -13.50
C GLY A 51 -30.66 4.11 -13.95
N GLY A 52 -30.42 4.30 -15.26
CA GLY A 52 -30.28 5.62 -15.88
C GLY A 52 -29.24 5.63 -16.98
N ILE A 53 -29.06 6.77 -17.64
CA ILE A 53 -28.01 6.94 -18.64
C ILE A 53 -26.66 7.03 -17.94
N GLU A 54 -25.59 6.60 -18.60
CA GLU A 54 -24.23 6.72 -18.08
C GLU A 54 -23.92 8.19 -17.71
N GLY A 55 -23.44 8.41 -16.48
CA GLY A 55 -23.16 9.74 -15.95
C GLY A 55 -24.36 10.44 -15.29
N SER A 56 -25.55 9.84 -15.21
CA SER A 56 -26.72 10.42 -14.54
C SER A 56 -26.64 10.44 -13.01
N GLY A 57 -25.51 9.99 -12.39
CA GLY A 57 -25.26 10.15 -10.96
C GLY A 57 -25.29 8.86 -10.14
N GLN A 58 -25.58 7.70 -10.72
CA GLN A 58 -25.65 6.41 -10.01
C GLN A 58 -24.37 6.07 -9.27
N GLN A 59 -23.21 6.13 -9.97
CA GLN A 59 -21.91 5.85 -9.36
C GLN A 59 -21.51 6.92 -8.34
N ALA A 60 -21.89 8.19 -8.58
CA ALA A 60 -21.63 9.26 -7.63
C ALA A 60 -22.42 9.04 -6.32
N ALA A 61 -23.67 8.61 -6.41
CA ALA A 61 -24.51 8.25 -5.27
C ALA A 61 -23.90 7.07 -4.49
N ALA A 62 -23.49 6.00 -5.18
CA ALA A 62 -22.86 4.84 -4.58
C ALA A 62 -21.56 5.20 -3.84
N ARG A 63 -20.69 5.97 -4.46
CA ARG A 63 -19.45 6.46 -3.84
C ARG A 63 -19.71 7.38 -2.64
N ALA A 64 -20.76 8.21 -2.70
CA ALA A 64 -21.17 9.06 -1.60
C ALA A 64 -21.66 8.26 -0.38
N LEU A 65 -22.38 7.17 -0.57
CA LEU A 65 -22.72 6.22 0.49
C LEU A 65 -21.47 5.69 1.18
N PHE A 66 -20.42 5.44 0.41
CA PHE A 66 -19.15 4.93 0.90
C PHE A 66 -18.21 6.04 1.45
N GLY A 67 -18.72 7.26 1.62
CA GLY A 67 -17.98 8.41 2.18
C GLY A 67 -17.02 9.09 1.20
N ILE A 68 -17.23 8.92 -0.11
CA ILE A 68 -16.42 9.53 -1.16
C ILE A 68 -17.27 10.56 -1.90
N GLY A 69 -16.92 11.85 -1.77
CA GLY A 69 -17.59 12.93 -2.50
C GLY A 69 -18.99 13.30 -1.98
N ARG A 70 -19.33 12.95 -0.71
CA ARG A 70 -20.56 13.41 -0.07
C ARG A 70 -20.37 14.80 0.52
N GLU A 71 -21.33 15.69 0.27
CA GLU A 71 -21.32 17.05 0.84
C GLU A 71 -22.18 17.13 2.10
N ARG A 72 -23.45 16.70 2.01
CA ARG A 72 -24.42 16.77 3.10
C ARG A 72 -25.47 15.66 2.97
N GLY A 73 -26.32 15.54 3.95
CA GLY A 73 -27.40 14.54 4.03
C GLY A 73 -27.20 13.58 5.18
N THR A 74 -28.27 12.84 5.50
CA THR A 74 -28.28 11.87 6.60
C THR A 74 -28.32 10.46 6.03
N ILE A 75 -27.48 9.59 6.58
CA ILE A 75 -27.49 8.15 6.32
C ILE A 75 -27.78 7.45 7.64
N SER A 76 -28.72 6.53 7.62
CA SER A 76 -29.01 5.65 8.77
C SER A 76 -28.85 4.19 8.35
N VAL A 77 -28.12 3.42 9.14
CA VAL A 77 -27.92 1.98 8.96
C VAL A 77 -28.61 1.26 10.11
N GLU A 78 -29.49 0.32 9.80
CA GLU A 78 -30.30 -0.43 10.80
C GLU A 78 -31.00 0.49 11.81
N GLY A 79 -31.57 1.61 11.34
CA GLY A 79 -32.27 2.61 12.15
C GLY A 79 -31.37 3.54 12.97
N ARG A 80 -30.05 3.39 12.93
CA ARG A 80 -29.09 4.27 13.62
C ARG A 80 -28.54 5.29 12.65
N SER A 81 -28.65 6.58 12.99
CA SER A 81 -28.01 7.65 12.19
C SER A 81 -26.49 7.56 12.30
N THR A 82 -25.80 7.52 11.17
CA THR A 82 -24.36 7.32 11.11
C THR A 82 -23.66 8.46 10.37
N THR A 83 -22.39 8.71 10.73
CA THR A 83 -21.55 9.72 10.07
C THR A 83 -20.46 9.03 9.29
N ILE A 84 -20.70 8.78 8.01
CA ILE A 84 -19.74 8.15 7.10
C ILE A 84 -18.93 9.24 6.39
N ARG A 85 -17.65 9.40 6.69
CA ARG A 85 -16.74 10.38 6.08
C ARG A 85 -15.63 9.74 5.25
N SER A 86 -15.52 8.43 5.33
CA SER A 86 -14.47 7.66 4.65
C SER A 86 -14.94 6.22 4.40
N PRO A 87 -14.29 5.49 3.49
CA PRO A 87 -14.51 4.05 3.31
C PRO A 87 -14.37 3.24 4.61
N ALA A 88 -13.44 3.63 5.48
CA ALA A 88 -13.26 2.96 6.77
C ALA A 88 -14.49 3.10 7.69
N ASP A 89 -15.13 4.28 7.68
CA ASP A 89 -16.35 4.50 8.46
C ASP A 89 -17.50 3.67 7.88
N ALA A 90 -17.65 3.64 6.53
CA ALA A 90 -18.67 2.85 5.86
C ALA A 90 -18.56 1.35 6.21
N ILE A 91 -17.35 0.80 6.11
CA ILE A 91 -17.09 -0.62 6.44
C ILE A 91 -17.39 -0.90 7.92
N ALA A 92 -17.05 0.03 8.82
CA ALA A 92 -17.34 -0.12 10.25
C ALA A 92 -18.84 -0.15 10.55
N GLU A 93 -19.66 0.51 9.72
CA GLU A 93 -21.13 0.50 9.80
C GLU A 93 -21.75 -0.65 8.97
N GLY A 94 -20.96 -1.57 8.43
CA GLY A 94 -21.43 -2.71 7.64
C GLY A 94 -21.81 -2.37 6.19
N LEU A 95 -21.43 -1.19 5.66
CA LEU A 95 -21.67 -0.81 4.28
C LEU A 95 -20.40 -1.04 3.44
N VAL A 96 -20.56 -1.76 2.33
CA VAL A 96 -19.47 -2.16 1.43
C VAL A 96 -19.76 -1.70 0.00
N TYR A 97 -18.76 -1.17 -0.67
CA TYR A 97 -18.81 -0.81 -2.08
C TYR A 97 -17.82 -1.62 -2.90
N ILE A 98 -18.31 -2.23 -3.97
CA ILE A 98 -17.55 -3.06 -4.90
C ILE A 98 -17.53 -2.33 -6.25
N PRO A 99 -16.40 -1.67 -6.59
CA PRO A 99 -16.30 -0.82 -7.78
C PRO A 99 -16.19 -1.63 -9.08
N ALA A 100 -16.56 -0.98 -10.19
CA ALA A 100 -16.52 -1.54 -11.54
C ALA A 100 -15.10 -1.96 -11.96
N ASP A 101 -14.10 -1.09 -11.79
CA ASP A 101 -12.70 -1.44 -12.09
C ASP A 101 -12.04 -2.21 -10.94
N ARG A 102 -12.36 -3.53 -10.87
CA ARG A 102 -11.80 -4.40 -9.83
C ARG A 102 -10.28 -4.45 -9.80
N ARG A 103 -9.61 -4.29 -10.97
CA ARG A 103 -8.13 -4.38 -11.03
C ARG A 103 -7.45 -3.17 -10.43
N ARG A 104 -8.03 -2.01 -10.59
CA ARG A 104 -7.48 -0.76 -10.09
C ARG A 104 -7.95 -0.45 -8.67
N GLU A 105 -9.25 -0.63 -8.40
CA GLU A 105 -9.90 -0.12 -7.20
C GLU A 105 -10.21 -1.21 -6.15
N SER A 106 -10.07 -2.51 -6.48
CA SER A 106 -10.37 -3.59 -5.53
C SER A 106 -9.21 -4.55 -5.29
N LEU A 107 -8.47 -4.94 -6.33
CA LEU A 107 -7.51 -6.04 -6.22
C LEU A 107 -6.08 -5.57 -6.04
N PHE A 108 -5.35 -6.29 -5.22
CA PHE A 108 -3.89 -6.24 -5.12
C PHE A 108 -3.33 -7.31 -6.06
N THR A 109 -3.15 -6.97 -7.33
CA THR A 109 -2.88 -7.93 -8.42
C THR A 109 -1.59 -8.72 -8.26
N ASP A 110 -0.58 -8.15 -7.58
CA ASP A 110 0.72 -8.75 -7.30
C ASP A 110 0.74 -9.58 -6.01
N HIS A 111 -0.44 -9.76 -5.38
CA HIS A 111 -0.61 -10.53 -4.15
C HIS A 111 -1.47 -11.77 -4.39
N GLY A 112 -1.35 -12.75 -3.47
CA GLY A 112 -2.13 -13.97 -3.49
C GLY A 112 -3.61 -13.73 -3.16
N ILE A 113 -4.43 -14.76 -3.39
CA ILE A 113 -5.85 -14.76 -3.03
C ILE A 113 -5.99 -14.48 -1.53
N ARG A 114 -5.18 -15.14 -0.70
CA ARG A 114 -5.23 -15.01 0.75
C ARG A 114 -5.10 -13.56 1.20
N GLU A 115 -4.05 -12.87 0.76
CA GLU A 115 -3.83 -11.47 1.12
C GLU A 115 -4.97 -10.57 0.61
N ASN A 116 -5.48 -10.83 -0.60
CA ASN A 116 -6.59 -10.07 -1.16
C ASN A 116 -7.88 -10.20 -0.36
N VAL A 117 -8.16 -11.39 0.15
CA VAL A 117 -9.42 -11.70 0.85
C VAL A 117 -9.42 -11.12 2.27
N VAL A 118 -8.29 -11.15 2.99
CA VAL A 118 -8.27 -10.83 4.43
C VAL A 118 -8.03 -9.36 4.76
N VAL A 119 -7.51 -8.55 3.82
CA VAL A 119 -7.07 -7.17 4.10
C VAL A 119 -8.09 -6.30 4.84
N PRO A 120 -9.39 -6.25 4.52
CA PRO A 120 -10.36 -5.45 5.29
C PRO A 120 -10.64 -6.04 6.69
N ASN A 121 -10.52 -7.35 6.84
CA ASN A 121 -10.89 -8.10 8.04
C ASN A 121 -9.71 -8.45 8.96
N LEU A 122 -8.55 -7.83 8.75
CA LEU A 122 -7.33 -8.07 9.55
C LEU A 122 -7.53 -7.87 11.05
N SER A 123 -8.46 -7.03 11.46
CA SER A 123 -8.72 -6.76 12.88
C SER A 123 -9.35 -7.96 13.57
N GLY A 124 -10.29 -8.66 12.92
CA GLY A 124 -10.92 -9.87 13.44
C GLY A 124 -10.03 -11.11 13.40
N LEU A 125 -9.03 -11.11 12.49
CA LEU A 125 -8.09 -12.22 12.29
C LEU A 125 -6.75 -12.01 13.00
N SER A 126 -6.65 -11.05 13.93
CA SER A 126 -5.38 -10.73 14.60
C SER A 126 -5.53 -10.61 16.11
N HIS A 127 -4.59 -11.23 16.85
CA HIS A 127 -4.44 -11.06 18.29
C HIS A 127 -3.23 -10.16 18.60
N ARG A 128 -3.44 -9.09 19.39
CA ARG A 128 -2.39 -8.11 19.76
C ARG A 128 -1.60 -7.57 18.56
N GLY A 129 -2.26 -7.44 17.40
CA GLY A 129 -1.64 -6.93 16.18
C GLY A 129 -0.90 -7.94 15.32
N ILE A 130 -0.83 -9.21 15.74
CA ILE A 130 -0.26 -10.33 14.99
C ILE A 130 -1.41 -11.12 14.34
N VAL A 131 -1.31 -11.41 13.05
CA VAL A 131 -2.30 -12.17 12.28
C VAL A 131 -2.19 -13.66 12.63
N ASP A 132 -3.32 -14.29 12.92
CA ASP A 132 -3.39 -15.75 13.06
C ASP A 132 -3.48 -16.40 11.69
N HIS A 133 -2.35 -16.85 11.17
CA HIS A 133 -2.26 -17.47 9.85
C HIS A 133 -3.02 -18.79 9.71
N ARG A 134 -3.37 -19.47 10.80
CA ARG A 134 -4.19 -20.70 10.76
C ARG A 134 -5.65 -20.34 10.55
N GLN A 135 -6.16 -19.40 11.36
CA GLN A 135 -7.52 -18.89 11.22
C GLN A 135 -7.70 -18.21 9.86
N GLU A 136 -6.74 -17.40 9.44
CA GLU A 136 -6.68 -16.76 8.12
C GLU A 136 -6.84 -17.81 7.00
N ALA A 137 -6.03 -18.86 7.00
CA ALA A 137 -6.06 -19.90 5.98
C ALA A 137 -7.40 -20.67 5.97
N GLN A 138 -7.97 -20.96 7.14
CA GLN A 138 -9.26 -21.64 7.26
C GLN A 138 -10.40 -20.81 6.67
N VAL A 139 -10.47 -19.52 7.03
CA VAL A 139 -11.50 -18.60 6.55
C VAL A 139 -11.39 -18.41 5.04
N VAL A 140 -10.17 -18.22 4.51
CA VAL A 140 -9.96 -18.05 3.07
C VAL A 140 -10.33 -19.31 2.30
N ALA A 141 -9.93 -20.50 2.79
CA ALA A 141 -10.31 -21.76 2.16
C ALA A 141 -11.83 -21.95 2.10
N ALA A 142 -12.54 -21.67 3.19
CA ALA A 142 -13.99 -21.76 3.24
C ALA A 142 -14.66 -20.82 2.22
N GLN A 143 -14.16 -19.59 2.05
CA GLN A 143 -14.71 -18.66 1.06
C GLN A 143 -14.36 -19.05 -0.38
N MET A 144 -13.16 -19.59 -0.62
CA MET A 144 -12.81 -20.10 -1.94
C MET A 144 -13.72 -21.28 -2.37
N ASP A 145 -14.03 -22.17 -1.43
CA ASP A 145 -14.94 -23.29 -1.67
C ASP A 145 -16.39 -22.80 -1.86
N ARG A 146 -16.90 -21.91 -0.99
CA ARG A 146 -18.25 -21.33 -1.08
C ARG A 146 -18.51 -20.67 -2.44
N LEU A 147 -17.52 -19.93 -2.97
CA LEU A 147 -17.62 -19.21 -4.24
C LEU A 147 -17.08 -19.99 -5.43
N ALA A 148 -16.66 -21.24 -5.24
CA ALA A 148 -16.05 -22.08 -6.27
C ALA A 148 -14.94 -21.31 -7.04
N VAL A 149 -13.98 -20.70 -6.30
CA VAL A 149 -12.84 -19.98 -6.89
C VAL A 149 -11.87 -21.00 -7.48
N LYS A 150 -11.69 -20.96 -8.80
CA LYS A 150 -10.78 -21.89 -9.50
C LYS A 150 -9.35 -21.37 -9.46
N ALA A 151 -8.56 -21.87 -8.52
CA ALA A 151 -7.15 -21.53 -8.36
C ALA A 151 -6.36 -22.75 -7.84
N PRO A 152 -5.07 -22.90 -8.19
CA PRO A 152 -4.22 -23.99 -7.69
C PRO A 152 -4.00 -23.95 -6.18
N SER A 153 -3.99 -22.77 -5.56
CA SER A 153 -3.82 -22.56 -4.13
C SER A 153 -4.25 -21.15 -3.74
N MET A 154 -4.45 -20.89 -2.45
CA MET A 154 -4.72 -19.55 -1.91
C MET A 154 -3.54 -18.57 -2.08
N GLU A 155 -2.33 -19.08 -2.37
CA GLU A 155 -1.13 -18.29 -2.65
C GLU A 155 -1.02 -17.87 -4.13
N THR A 156 -1.98 -18.29 -4.97
CA THR A 156 -1.99 -17.93 -6.39
C THR A 156 -2.18 -16.43 -6.54
N LEU A 157 -1.32 -15.77 -7.32
CA LEU A 157 -1.41 -14.33 -7.57
C LEU A 157 -2.73 -14.01 -8.28
N VAL A 158 -3.49 -13.08 -7.72
CA VAL A 158 -4.83 -12.73 -8.24
C VAL A 158 -4.75 -12.16 -9.65
N GLY A 159 -3.68 -11.44 -9.99
CA GLY A 159 -3.45 -10.92 -11.35
C GLY A 159 -3.37 -12.01 -12.44
N THR A 160 -3.13 -13.29 -12.08
CA THR A 160 -3.07 -14.41 -13.02
C THR A 160 -4.38 -15.16 -13.20
N LEU A 161 -5.41 -14.82 -12.44
CA LEU A 161 -6.74 -15.43 -12.52
C LEU A 161 -7.55 -14.89 -13.71
N SER A 162 -8.52 -15.67 -14.17
CA SER A 162 -9.55 -15.19 -15.10
C SER A 162 -10.41 -14.10 -14.49
N GLY A 163 -11.05 -13.26 -15.30
CA GLY A 163 -11.90 -12.17 -14.83
C GLY A 163 -12.97 -12.62 -13.83
N GLY A 164 -13.67 -13.73 -14.10
CA GLY A 164 -14.67 -14.28 -13.20
C GLY A 164 -14.10 -14.75 -11.86
N ASN A 165 -12.92 -15.39 -11.85
CA ASN A 165 -12.27 -15.77 -10.60
C ASN A 165 -11.73 -14.56 -9.82
N GLN A 166 -11.27 -13.50 -10.51
CA GLN A 166 -10.93 -12.23 -9.88
C GLN A 166 -12.15 -11.61 -9.17
N GLN A 167 -13.31 -11.62 -9.84
CA GLN A 167 -14.56 -11.10 -9.27
C GLN A 167 -14.98 -11.88 -8.02
N LYS A 168 -14.90 -13.21 -8.08
CA LYS A 168 -15.17 -14.08 -6.93
C LYS A 168 -14.23 -13.82 -5.75
N VAL A 169 -12.96 -13.49 -5.99
CA VAL A 169 -12.02 -13.09 -4.93
C VAL A 169 -12.42 -11.75 -4.30
N VAL A 170 -12.93 -10.79 -5.08
CA VAL A 170 -13.48 -9.55 -4.53
C VAL A 170 -14.69 -9.83 -3.65
N PHE A 171 -15.59 -10.72 -4.06
CA PHE A 171 -16.76 -11.10 -3.25
C PHE A 171 -16.33 -11.85 -1.98
N ALA A 172 -15.39 -12.80 -2.09
CA ALA A 172 -14.84 -13.53 -0.94
C ALA A 172 -14.34 -12.61 0.17
N ARG A 173 -13.74 -11.48 -0.19
CA ARG A 173 -13.25 -10.46 0.73
C ARG A 173 -14.33 -9.92 1.65
N TRP A 174 -15.52 -9.68 1.12
CA TRP A 174 -16.60 -9.04 1.82
C TRP A 174 -17.56 -9.99 2.52
N LEU A 175 -17.51 -11.27 2.15
CA LEU A 175 -18.26 -12.34 2.82
C LEU A 175 -17.64 -12.83 4.14
N ILE A 176 -16.44 -12.35 4.50
CA ILE A 176 -15.81 -12.67 5.79
C ILE A 176 -16.36 -11.79 6.92
N GLY A 177 -16.80 -10.58 6.59
CA GLY A 177 -17.34 -9.62 7.56
C GLY A 177 -18.86 -9.66 7.63
N ASP A 178 -19.40 -8.94 8.62
CA ASP A 178 -20.85 -8.79 8.83
C ASP A 178 -21.38 -7.59 8.01
N ALA A 179 -21.22 -7.64 6.67
CA ALA A 179 -21.74 -6.60 5.80
C ALA A 179 -23.26 -6.70 5.69
N SER A 180 -23.98 -5.69 6.19
CA SER A 180 -25.44 -5.61 6.08
C SER A 180 -25.92 -4.89 4.82
N ILE A 181 -25.03 -4.11 4.16
CA ILE A 181 -25.35 -3.37 2.93
C ILE A 181 -24.21 -3.56 1.92
N LEU A 182 -24.55 -4.05 0.73
CA LEU A 182 -23.62 -4.33 -0.36
C LEU A 182 -23.98 -3.51 -1.60
N VAL A 183 -23.06 -2.71 -2.08
CA VAL A 183 -23.21 -1.91 -3.30
C VAL A 183 -22.30 -2.47 -4.38
N PHE A 184 -22.87 -2.99 -5.45
CA PHE A 184 -22.17 -3.54 -6.61
C PHE A 184 -22.24 -2.56 -7.78
N ASP A 185 -21.09 -2.10 -8.23
CA ASP A 185 -20.97 -1.25 -9.42
C ASP A 185 -20.42 -2.11 -10.57
N GLU A 186 -21.23 -2.33 -11.61
CA GLU A 186 -20.95 -3.16 -12.79
C GLU A 186 -20.43 -4.57 -12.40
N PRO A 187 -21.18 -5.38 -11.62
CA PRO A 187 -20.66 -6.62 -11.03
C PRO A 187 -20.21 -7.65 -12.06
N THR A 188 -20.72 -7.61 -13.26
CA THR A 188 -20.43 -8.58 -14.34
C THR A 188 -19.55 -8.02 -15.45
N GLN A 189 -18.99 -6.81 -15.28
CA GLN A 189 -18.15 -6.21 -16.32
C GLN A 189 -16.91 -7.08 -16.59
N GLY A 190 -16.71 -7.42 -17.89
CA GLY A 190 -15.55 -8.16 -18.36
C GLY A 190 -15.47 -9.62 -17.87
N VAL A 191 -16.63 -10.26 -17.64
CA VAL A 191 -16.74 -11.71 -17.38
C VAL A 191 -17.53 -12.38 -18.51
N ASP A 192 -17.32 -13.71 -18.65
CA ASP A 192 -18.07 -14.51 -19.64
C ASP A 192 -19.50 -14.80 -19.17
N VAL A 193 -20.37 -15.19 -20.13
CA VAL A 193 -21.81 -15.41 -19.89
C VAL A 193 -22.09 -16.46 -18.82
N GLY A 194 -21.30 -17.53 -18.77
CA GLY A 194 -21.47 -18.58 -17.76
C GLY A 194 -21.14 -18.04 -16.36
N THR A 195 -20.11 -17.23 -16.24
CA THR A 195 -19.74 -16.59 -14.98
C THR A 195 -20.74 -15.52 -14.54
N LYS A 196 -21.44 -14.81 -15.48
CA LYS A 196 -22.51 -13.87 -15.13
C LYS A 196 -23.60 -14.56 -14.31
N GLN A 197 -24.06 -15.74 -14.70
CA GLN A 197 -25.10 -16.50 -13.98
C GLN A 197 -24.66 -16.89 -12.56
N GLU A 198 -23.38 -17.31 -12.41
CA GLU A 198 -22.83 -17.60 -11.08
C GLU A 198 -22.81 -16.36 -10.18
N ILE A 199 -22.44 -15.20 -10.75
CA ILE A 199 -22.41 -13.91 -10.03
C ILE A 199 -23.84 -13.50 -9.60
N TYR A 200 -24.84 -13.63 -10.45
CA TYR A 200 -26.25 -13.33 -10.09
C TYR A 200 -26.73 -14.20 -8.93
N SER A 201 -26.41 -15.49 -8.97
CA SER A 201 -26.76 -16.41 -7.88
C SER A 201 -26.07 -16.03 -6.56
N ILE A 202 -24.81 -15.58 -6.62
CA ILE A 202 -24.07 -15.12 -5.45
C ILE A 202 -24.69 -13.83 -4.87
N ILE A 203 -25.02 -12.86 -5.72
CA ILE A 203 -25.65 -11.59 -5.29
C ILE A 203 -27.03 -11.86 -4.64
N ARG A 204 -27.85 -12.74 -5.24
CA ARG A 204 -29.15 -13.09 -4.67
C ARG A 204 -28.99 -13.83 -3.33
N ALA A 205 -28.04 -14.77 -3.24
CA ALA A 205 -27.77 -15.47 -1.98
C ALA A 205 -27.33 -14.52 -0.86
N MET A 206 -26.58 -13.44 -1.18
CA MET A 206 -26.24 -12.42 -0.20
C MET A 206 -27.49 -11.65 0.28
N ALA A 207 -28.42 -11.34 -0.62
CA ALA A 207 -29.68 -10.72 -0.23
C ALA A 207 -30.54 -11.69 0.61
N ASP A 208 -30.62 -12.96 0.23
CA ASP A 208 -31.36 -13.99 0.98
C ASP A 208 -30.76 -14.22 2.38
N ASP A 209 -29.48 -13.89 2.62
CA ASP A 209 -28.81 -13.85 3.92
C ASP A 209 -29.10 -12.51 4.69
N ASP A 210 -30.22 -11.83 4.44
CA ASP A 210 -30.69 -10.58 5.07
C ASP A 210 -29.90 -9.31 4.73
N ALA A 211 -28.98 -9.31 3.77
CA ALA A 211 -28.30 -8.10 3.32
C ALA A 211 -29.21 -7.23 2.43
N GLY A 212 -29.14 -5.90 2.59
CA GLY A 212 -29.65 -4.96 1.60
C GLY A 212 -28.64 -4.79 0.46
N VAL A 213 -29.08 -4.95 -0.77
CA VAL A 213 -28.19 -4.93 -1.93
C VAL A 213 -28.56 -3.80 -2.88
N ILE A 214 -27.55 -3.06 -3.36
CA ILE A 214 -27.69 -2.08 -4.44
C ILE A 214 -26.85 -2.57 -5.62
N VAL A 215 -27.45 -2.61 -6.82
CA VAL A 215 -26.77 -2.98 -8.06
C VAL A 215 -26.84 -1.82 -9.04
N ILE A 216 -25.68 -1.43 -9.55
CA ILE A 216 -25.54 -0.48 -10.65
C ILE A 216 -25.10 -1.28 -11.87
N SER A 217 -25.81 -1.20 -12.97
CA SER A 217 -25.41 -1.84 -14.22
C SER A 217 -25.84 -1.01 -15.42
N SER A 218 -24.95 -0.93 -16.40
CA SER A 218 -25.22 -0.38 -17.73
C SER A 218 -25.97 -1.38 -18.63
N ASP A 219 -25.98 -2.67 -18.25
CA ASP A 219 -26.72 -3.76 -18.91
C ASP A 219 -28.16 -3.78 -18.37
N LEU A 220 -29.10 -3.10 -19.04
CA LEU A 220 -30.49 -3.01 -18.59
C LEU A 220 -31.19 -4.38 -18.41
N PRO A 221 -31.00 -5.36 -19.30
CA PRO A 221 -31.47 -6.73 -19.07
C PRO A 221 -30.98 -7.34 -17.76
N GLU A 222 -29.69 -7.11 -17.41
CA GLU A 222 -29.14 -7.52 -16.13
C GLU A 222 -29.84 -6.82 -14.97
N LEU A 223 -29.96 -5.49 -15.06
CA LEU A 223 -30.59 -4.69 -14.01
C LEU A 223 -32.04 -5.12 -13.78
N ILE A 224 -32.83 -5.22 -14.85
CA ILE A 224 -34.22 -5.65 -14.80
C ILE A 224 -34.34 -7.07 -14.27
N GLY A 225 -33.47 -7.99 -14.72
CA GLY A 225 -33.57 -9.42 -14.35
C GLY A 225 -33.17 -9.74 -12.90
N LEU A 226 -32.19 -9.00 -12.36
CA LEU A 226 -31.59 -9.29 -11.05
C LEU A 226 -32.26 -8.57 -9.88
N THR A 227 -32.82 -7.37 -10.09
CA THR A 227 -33.29 -6.48 -9.02
C THR A 227 -34.77 -6.66 -8.71
N ASP A 228 -35.19 -6.27 -7.52
CA ASP A 228 -36.60 -6.29 -7.08
C ASP A 228 -37.32 -5.00 -7.47
N ARG A 229 -36.63 -3.86 -7.46
CA ARG A 229 -37.06 -2.56 -8.03
C ARG A 229 -35.88 -1.75 -8.55
N ILE A 230 -36.16 -0.76 -9.37
CA ILE A 230 -35.17 0.12 -10.00
C ILE A 230 -35.48 1.57 -9.65
N LEU A 231 -34.48 2.26 -9.07
CA LEU A 231 -34.44 3.70 -8.93
C LEU A 231 -33.78 4.29 -10.18
N VAL A 232 -34.53 5.06 -10.96
CA VAL A 232 -34.02 5.66 -12.20
C VAL A 232 -33.45 7.04 -11.89
N PHE A 233 -32.19 7.24 -12.29
CA PHE A 233 -31.45 8.48 -12.11
C PHE A 233 -31.46 9.31 -13.39
N ASN A 234 -31.62 10.64 -13.24
CA ASN A 234 -31.36 11.63 -14.27
C ASN A 234 -30.76 12.87 -13.63
N ASP A 235 -29.62 13.35 -14.15
CA ASP A 235 -28.88 14.56 -13.68
C ASP A 235 -28.72 14.66 -12.15
N GLY A 236 -28.55 13.49 -11.50
CA GLY A 236 -28.28 13.40 -10.07
C GLY A 236 -29.51 13.31 -9.17
N GLU A 237 -30.69 13.25 -9.74
CA GLU A 237 -31.95 13.08 -9.02
C GLU A 237 -32.57 11.70 -9.30
N ILE A 238 -33.35 11.18 -8.37
CA ILE A 238 -34.17 9.97 -8.59
C ILE A 238 -35.48 10.41 -9.19
N VAL A 239 -35.67 10.15 -10.50
CA VAL A 239 -36.85 10.57 -11.25
C VAL A 239 -37.97 9.53 -11.28
N ALA A 240 -37.66 8.26 -11.03
CA ALA A 240 -38.66 7.20 -10.95
C ALA A 240 -38.23 6.06 -10.02
N ASN A 241 -39.22 5.36 -9.47
CA ASN A 241 -39.07 4.12 -8.70
C ASN A 241 -39.98 3.06 -9.32
N ILE A 242 -39.40 2.09 -10.02
CA ILE A 242 -40.12 1.13 -10.85
C ILE A 242 -39.93 -0.28 -10.27
N ALA A 243 -41.01 -0.98 -9.92
CA ALA A 243 -40.92 -2.39 -9.56
C ALA A 243 -40.44 -3.20 -10.79
N SER A 244 -39.41 -4.04 -10.60
CA SER A 244 -38.75 -4.73 -11.72
C SER A 244 -39.66 -5.66 -12.51
N GLU A 245 -40.77 -6.11 -11.93
CA GLU A 245 -41.83 -6.88 -12.63
C GLU A 245 -42.51 -6.06 -13.73
N LYS A 246 -42.55 -4.74 -13.56
CA LYS A 246 -43.20 -3.80 -14.50
C LYS A 246 -42.17 -3.04 -15.34
N ALA A 247 -40.87 -3.26 -15.07
CA ALA A 247 -39.80 -2.58 -15.77
C ALA A 247 -39.54 -3.23 -17.13
N THR A 248 -39.45 -2.39 -18.16
CA THR A 248 -38.93 -2.74 -19.49
C THR A 248 -37.80 -1.78 -19.82
N GLU A 249 -36.93 -2.14 -20.76
CA GLU A 249 -35.89 -1.23 -21.22
C GLU A 249 -36.45 0.14 -21.65
N GLU A 250 -37.59 0.13 -22.33
CA GLU A 250 -38.28 1.35 -22.80
C GLU A 250 -38.75 2.21 -21.61
N THR A 251 -39.32 1.61 -20.56
CA THR A 251 -39.81 2.35 -19.38
C THR A 251 -38.67 2.95 -18.56
N VAL A 252 -37.56 2.23 -18.42
CA VAL A 252 -36.38 2.72 -17.69
C VAL A 252 -35.68 3.84 -18.47
N ILE A 253 -35.44 3.65 -19.78
CA ILE A 253 -34.85 4.68 -20.65
C ILE A 253 -35.79 5.88 -20.78
N GLY A 254 -37.09 5.65 -20.97
CA GLY A 254 -38.09 6.71 -21.06
C GLY A 254 -38.09 7.62 -19.83
N ALA A 255 -38.04 7.04 -18.64
CA ALA A 255 -37.94 7.80 -17.39
C ALA A 255 -36.59 8.56 -17.28
N ALA A 256 -35.51 7.96 -17.76
CA ALA A 256 -34.17 8.58 -17.71
C ALA A 256 -34.00 9.74 -18.70
N VAL A 257 -34.82 9.84 -19.78
CA VAL A 257 -34.70 10.83 -20.84
C VAL A 257 -35.76 11.94 -20.76
N ALA A 258 -36.81 11.76 -19.97
CA ALA A 258 -38.04 12.56 -19.98
C ALA A 258 -37.88 14.09 -19.81
N ASP A 259 -36.66 14.59 -19.52
CA ASP A 259 -36.37 16.02 -19.31
C ASP A 259 -35.18 16.59 -20.14
N ARG A 260 -34.75 15.91 -21.22
CA ARG A 260 -33.68 16.41 -22.08
C ARG A 260 -34.21 16.98 -23.41
N THR A 261 -34.47 18.28 -23.43
CA THR A 261 -34.32 19.07 -24.65
C THR A 261 -32.87 19.55 -24.77
N THR A 262 -32.23 19.10 -25.90
CA THR A 262 -30.93 19.53 -26.46
C THR A 262 -29.64 19.03 -25.84
N THR A 263 -28.97 18.27 -26.55
CA THR A 263 -27.76 18.24 -27.36
C THR A 263 -27.06 16.89 -27.29
N ALA A 264 -27.21 16.16 -28.40
CA ALA A 264 -26.35 15.01 -28.71
C ALA A 264 -25.01 15.54 -29.25
N THR A 265 -23.91 14.93 -28.88
CA THR A 265 -22.83 14.45 -29.76
C THR A 265 -21.63 13.98 -28.97
N ASP A 266 -21.25 12.84 -29.33
CA ASP A 266 -19.95 12.25 -29.65
C ASP A 266 -19.61 10.98 -28.90
N GLY A 267 -19.56 9.92 -29.71
CA GLY A 267 -19.23 8.58 -29.30
C GLY A 267 -17.77 8.43 -28.88
N PHE A 268 -17.57 7.64 -27.85
CA PHE A 268 -16.25 7.11 -27.48
C PHE A 268 -16.18 5.62 -27.81
N ALA A 269 -15.17 5.26 -28.60
CA ALA A 269 -14.89 3.91 -29.05
C ALA A 269 -14.38 3.04 -27.89
N LEU A 270 -15.00 1.87 -27.74
CA LEU A 270 -14.57 0.79 -26.86
C LEU A 270 -13.22 0.22 -27.31
N HIS A 271 -12.20 0.36 -26.50
CA HIS A 271 -10.95 -0.38 -26.65
C HIS A 271 -11.09 -1.76 -26.01
N GLN A 272 -11.30 -2.76 -26.86
CA GLN A 272 -11.16 -4.16 -26.48
C GLN A 272 -9.67 -4.50 -26.31
N SER A 273 -9.22 -4.79 -25.11
CA SER A 273 -7.91 -5.38 -24.88
C SER A 273 -8.00 -6.90 -24.90
N ALA A 274 -7.36 -7.47 -25.92
CA ALA A 274 -7.24 -8.91 -26.17
C ALA A 274 -6.56 -9.65 -25.03
N GLY A 275 -7.09 -10.83 -24.72
CA GLY A 275 -6.59 -11.74 -23.71
C GLY A 275 -5.17 -12.26 -24.00
N THR A 276 -4.34 -12.29 -22.98
CA THR A 276 -3.04 -12.91 -22.99
C THR A 276 -3.07 -14.26 -22.27
N SER A 277 -2.57 -15.24 -22.99
CA SER A 277 -2.32 -16.64 -22.69
C SER A 277 -1.77 -16.91 -21.27
N ALA A 278 -2.40 -17.81 -20.55
CA ALA A 278 -1.98 -18.32 -19.25
C ALA A 278 -0.66 -19.12 -19.37
N ARG A 279 0.39 -18.59 -18.76
CA ARG A 279 1.66 -19.29 -18.56
C ARG A 279 1.61 -19.99 -17.20
N LYS A 280 1.80 -21.32 -17.18
CA LYS A 280 1.89 -22.14 -15.96
C LYS A 280 2.87 -21.53 -14.97
N THR A 281 2.38 -21.05 -13.82
CA THR A 281 3.20 -20.55 -12.71
C THR A 281 3.51 -21.69 -11.74
N ARG A 282 4.80 -21.91 -11.53
CA ARG A 282 5.36 -22.80 -10.50
C ARG A 282 4.98 -22.28 -9.10
N ARG A 283 4.76 -23.20 -8.17
CA ARG A 283 4.59 -22.94 -6.73
C ARG A 283 5.58 -21.87 -6.23
N ALA A 284 5.08 -20.75 -5.80
CA ALA A 284 5.86 -19.72 -5.09
C ALA A 284 6.06 -20.15 -3.63
N GLY A 285 7.01 -21.06 -3.39
CA GLY A 285 7.42 -21.45 -2.04
C GLY A 285 8.31 -20.38 -1.39
N ALA A 286 8.70 -20.60 -0.13
CA ALA A 286 9.63 -19.74 0.63
C ALA A 286 10.89 -19.37 -0.18
N LEU A 287 11.35 -20.24 -1.07
CA LEU A 287 12.48 -20.01 -1.97
C LEU A 287 12.25 -18.85 -2.96
N ALA A 288 11.01 -18.62 -3.39
CA ALA A 288 10.70 -17.49 -4.29
C ALA A 288 10.69 -16.15 -3.53
N ARG A 289 10.30 -16.18 -2.26
CA ARG A 289 10.28 -14.98 -1.38
C ARG A 289 11.69 -14.52 -1.01
N TYR A 290 12.58 -15.44 -0.67
CA TYR A 290 13.96 -15.13 -0.24
C TYR A 290 15.00 -15.30 -1.35
N GLY A 291 14.61 -15.68 -2.56
CA GLY A 291 15.52 -15.88 -3.70
C GLY A 291 16.49 -14.71 -3.92
N PRO A 292 16.03 -13.45 -3.98
CA PRO A 292 16.92 -12.29 -4.10
C PRO A 292 17.89 -12.16 -2.92
N ALA A 293 17.42 -12.39 -1.68
CA ALA A 293 18.27 -12.33 -0.48
C ALA A 293 19.31 -13.46 -0.44
N ILE A 294 18.94 -14.66 -0.89
CA ILE A 294 19.88 -15.80 -1.01
C ILE A 294 20.96 -15.50 -2.05
N LEU A 295 20.56 -14.97 -3.22
CA LEU A 295 21.51 -14.57 -4.26
C LEU A 295 22.46 -13.48 -3.76
N LEU A 296 21.95 -12.51 -3.03
CA LEU A 296 22.74 -11.43 -2.45
C LEU A 296 23.70 -11.95 -1.37
N ALA A 297 23.23 -12.85 -0.50
CA ALA A 297 24.11 -13.51 0.47
C ALA A 297 25.22 -14.31 -0.20
N ALA A 298 24.92 -15.04 -1.29
CA ALA A 298 25.92 -15.74 -2.07
C ALA A 298 26.94 -14.79 -2.70
N LEU A 299 26.48 -13.66 -3.27
CA LEU A 299 27.36 -12.62 -3.81
C LEU A 299 28.30 -12.06 -2.73
N ILE A 300 27.77 -11.72 -1.55
CA ILE A 300 28.57 -11.26 -0.39
C ILE A 300 29.62 -12.32 -0.01
N ALA A 301 29.23 -13.60 0.05
CA ALA A 301 30.16 -14.68 0.38
C ALA A 301 31.27 -14.81 -0.68
N VAL A 302 30.96 -14.70 -1.96
CA VAL A 302 31.95 -14.72 -3.06
C VAL A 302 32.90 -13.53 -2.94
N MET A 303 32.39 -12.32 -2.66
CA MET A 303 33.21 -11.11 -2.47
C MET A 303 34.15 -11.27 -1.27
N ILE A 304 33.63 -11.79 -0.15
CA ILE A 304 34.44 -12.05 1.06
C ILE A 304 35.51 -13.11 0.74
N ALA A 305 35.16 -14.20 0.07
CA ALA A 305 36.13 -15.23 -0.34
C ALA A 305 37.19 -14.69 -1.29
N GLY A 306 36.79 -13.85 -2.27
CA GLY A 306 37.71 -13.18 -3.17
C GLY A 306 38.66 -12.20 -2.45
N ALA A 307 38.19 -11.53 -1.41
CA ALA A 307 39.01 -10.65 -0.59
C ALA A 307 40.20 -11.37 0.09
N ALA A 308 40.08 -12.69 0.32
CA ALA A 308 41.17 -13.50 0.84
C ALA A 308 42.45 -13.47 -0.02
N ALA A 309 42.28 -13.36 -1.35
CA ALA A 309 43.39 -13.37 -2.29
C ALA A 309 44.13 -12.02 -2.35
N PHE A 310 43.43 -10.89 -2.07
CA PHE A 310 43.97 -9.54 -2.31
C PHE A 310 44.10 -8.68 -1.04
N ALA A 311 43.51 -9.14 0.09
CA ALA A 311 43.41 -8.38 1.31
C ALA A 311 43.74 -9.28 2.55
N PRO A 312 45.02 -9.47 2.88
CA PRO A 312 45.48 -10.41 3.92
C PRO A 312 44.89 -10.14 5.32
N TYR A 313 44.61 -8.87 5.65
CA TYR A 313 44.06 -8.45 6.93
C TYR A 313 42.54 -8.44 6.99
N PHE A 314 41.86 -8.85 5.91
CA PHE A 314 40.40 -8.85 5.83
C PHE A 314 39.74 -9.76 6.88
N PHE A 315 40.33 -10.92 7.12
CA PHE A 315 39.82 -11.95 8.03
C PHE A 315 40.21 -11.79 9.50
N THR A 316 40.69 -10.62 9.91
CA THR A 316 40.98 -10.38 11.31
C THR A 316 39.71 -10.12 12.13
N PRO A 317 39.59 -10.63 13.39
CA PRO A 317 38.45 -10.34 14.25
C PRO A 317 38.19 -8.84 14.43
N ARG A 318 39.27 -8.06 14.50
CA ARG A 318 39.22 -6.59 14.61
C ARG A 318 38.54 -5.95 13.37
N ASN A 319 38.83 -6.47 12.16
CA ASN A 319 38.21 -5.97 10.95
C ASN A 319 36.71 -6.29 10.90
N PHE A 320 36.30 -7.51 11.29
CA PHE A 320 34.88 -7.86 11.35
C PHE A 320 34.11 -6.99 12.34
N GLY A 321 34.66 -6.72 13.53
CA GLY A 321 34.06 -5.79 14.49
C GLY A 321 33.93 -4.36 13.91
N SER A 322 34.99 -3.89 13.24
CA SER A 322 34.97 -2.58 12.56
C SER A 322 33.91 -2.52 11.44
N MET A 323 33.79 -3.59 10.65
CA MET A 323 32.76 -3.69 9.58
C MET A 323 31.36 -3.68 10.16
N ALA A 324 31.11 -4.49 11.20
CA ALA A 324 29.80 -4.52 11.87
C ALA A 324 29.39 -3.14 12.38
N GLY A 325 30.34 -2.39 12.98
CA GLY A 325 30.11 -1.01 13.41
C GLY A 325 29.84 -0.04 12.26
N GLN A 326 30.38 -0.28 11.04
CA GLN A 326 30.09 0.53 9.85
C GLN A 326 28.76 0.16 9.20
N VAL A 327 28.34 -1.10 9.30
CA VAL A 327 27.02 -1.54 8.81
C VAL A 327 25.90 -0.86 9.60
N ALA A 328 26.08 -0.60 10.89
CA ALA A 328 25.00 -0.10 11.74
C ALA A 328 24.35 1.21 11.23
N PRO A 329 25.08 2.30 10.96
CA PRO A 329 24.44 3.53 10.47
C PRO A 329 23.81 3.36 9.07
N VAL A 330 24.45 2.59 8.17
CA VAL A 330 23.88 2.30 6.83
C VAL A 330 22.58 1.51 6.96
N ALA A 331 22.54 0.53 7.85
CA ALA A 331 21.37 -0.30 8.07
C ALA A 331 20.22 0.49 8.72
N PHE A 332 20.49 1.37 9.69
CA PHE A 332 19.47 2.27 10.25
C PHE A 332 18.90 3.21 9.18
N ALA A 333 19.75 3.83 8.36
CA ALA A 333 19.30 4.64 7.24
C ALA A 333 18.46 3.82 6.24
N ALA A 334 18.90 2.59 5.90
CA ALA A 334 18.23 1.72 4.96
C ALA A 334 16.86 1.22 5.46
N ILE A 335 16.69 0.91 6.75
CA ILE A 335 15.39 0.47 7.27
C ILE A 335 14.39 1.64 7.31
N GLY A 336 14.84 2.86 7.61
CA GLY A 336 14.04 4.07 7.47
C GLY A 336 13.57 4.27 6.03
N GLN A 337 14.51 4.20 5.08
CA GLN A 337 14.24 4.29 3.65
C GLN A 337 13.29 3.18 3.14
N MET A 338 13.45 1.97 3.63
CA MET A 338 12.58 0.85 3.28
C MET A 338 11.12 1.13 3.65
N ALA A 339 10.86 1.74 4.81
CA ALA A 339 9.50 2.06 5.23
C ALA A 339 8.80 3.02 4.27
N THR A 340 9.50 4.01 3.73
CA THR A 340 8.96 4.95 2.73
C THR A 340 8.82 4.30 1.36
N ILE A 341 9.84 3.54 0.91
CA ILE A 341 9.81 2.85 -0.39
C ILE A 341 8.69 1.81 -0.46
N LEU A 342 8.40 1.07 0.61
CA LEU A 342 7.29 0.12 0.65
C LEU A 342 5.93 0.77 0.36
N LEU A 343 5.79 2.08 0.63
CA LEU A 343 4.58 2.87 0.35
C LEU A 343 4.67 3.66 -0.98
N GLY A 344 5.69 3.38 -1.79
CA GLY A 344 5.94 4.02 -3.09
C GLY A 344 6.58 5.41 -2.99
N GLY A 345 7.10 5.82 -1.80
CA GLY A 345 7.80 7.08 -1.59
C GLY A 345 9.31 6.92 -1.48
N ILE A 346 10.07 7.99 -1.69
CA ILE A 346 11.52 8.04 -1.48
C ILE A 346 11.84 9.21 -0.56
N ASP A 347 12.61 8.96 0.50
CA ASP A 347 13.06 10.00 1.43
C ASP A 347 14.51 10.40 1.15
N LEU A 348 14.68 11.50 0.43
CA LEU A 348 16.01 12.03 0.14
C LEU A 348 16.62 12.78 1.34
N SER A 349 15.83 13.15 2.35
CA SER A 349 16.30 13.93 3.49
C SER A 349 17.07 13.12 4.54
N ILE A 350 17.14 11.79 4.40
CA ILE A 350 17.83 10.91 5.35
C ILE A 350 19.29 11.35 5.59
N GLY A 351 20.05 11.60 4.52
CA GLY A 351 21.43 12.06 4.64
C GLY A 351 21.57 13.38 5.39
N PRO A 352 20.93 14.46 4.94
CA PRO A 352 20.91 15.71 5.70
C PRO A 352 20.43 15.61 7.14
N THR A 353 19.46 14.74 7.42
CA THR A 353 18.99 14.47 8.79
C THR A 353 20.11 13.84 9.64
N ILE A 354 20.86 12.89 9.09
CA ILE A 354 22.06 12.34 9.73
C ILE A 354 23.07 13.46 10.03
N SER A 355 23.37 14.31 9.05
CA SER A 355 24.28 15.47 9.19
C SER A 355 23.80 16.46 10.26
N LEU A 356 22.51 16.77 10.28
CA LEU A 356 21.91 17.63 11.29
C LEU A 356 22.08 17.04 12.70
N VAL A 357 21.79 15.74 12.85
CA VAL A 357 21.90 15.06 14.13
C VAL A 357 23.36 15.01 14.63
N THR A 358 24.35 14.74 13.74
CA THR A 358 25.76 14.78 14.16
C THR A 358 26.17 16.19 14.61
N SER A 359 25.69 17.24 13.93
CA SER A 359 25.94 18.63 14.31
C SER A 359 25.34 18.97 15.66
N ILE A 360 24.07 18.61 15.92
CA ILE A 360 23.39 18.81 17.20
C ILE A 360 24.07 18.02 18.33
N ALA A 361 24.38 16.75 18.08
CA ALA A 361 25.03 15.87 19.04
C ALA A 361 26.34 16.44 19.57
N SER A 362 27.12 17.09 18.69
CA SER A 362 28.43 17.67 19.05
C SER A 362 28.35 18.84 20.03
N TYR A 363 27.17 19.42 20.22
CA TYR A 363 26.91 20.43 21.26
C TYR A 363 26.25 19.82 22.50
N LEU A 364 25.20 19.03 22.30
CA LEU A 364 24.37 18.54 23.40
C LEU A 364 24.99 17.33 24.14
N LEU A 365 25.82 16.53 23.45
CA LEU A 365 26.53 15.39 24.03
C LEU A 365 28.02 15.72 24.26
N SER A 366 28.39 17.00 24.34
CA SER A 366 29.73 17.45 24.68
C SER A 366 29.93 17.41 26.19
N PRO A 367 31.16 17.13 26.70
CA PRO A 367 31.48 17.26 28.13
C PRO A 367 31.17 18.62 28.72
N GLN A 368 31.21 19.69 27.90
CA GLN A 368 30.92 21.06 28.32
C GLN A 368 29.43 21.43 28.32
N SER A 369 28.55 20.57 27.82
CA SER A 369 27.13 20.91 27.68
C SER A 369 26.40 21.07 29.02
N GLY A 370 26.89 20.41 30.07
CA GLY A 370 26.22 20.38 31.37
C GLY A 370 24.85 19.68 31.36
N LEU A 371 24.42 19.14 30.21
CA LEU A 371 23.14 18.47 30.03
C LEU A 371 23.26 16.97 30.35
N PRO A 372 22.23 16.37 30.95
CA PRO A 372 22.16 14.91 31.07
C PRO A 372 22.20 14.25 29.68
N VAL A 373 22.98 13.20 29.52
CA VAL A 373 23.16 12.47 28.24
C VAL A 373 21.84 12.05 27.62
N TRP A 374 20.90 11.53 28.43
CA TRP A 374 19.59 11.11 27.94
C TRP A 374 18.81 12.25 27.29
N LEU A 375 18.95 13.50 27.79
CA LEU A 375 18.27 14.68 27.23
C LEU A 375 18.89 15.05 25.87
N GLY A 376 20.22 14.99 25.75
CA GLY A 376 20.91 15.22 24.49
C GLY A 376 20.54 14.17 23.44
N VAL A 377 20.48 12.89 23.82
CA VAL A 377 20.01 11.82 22.91
C VAL A 377 18.56 12.02 22.51
N PHE A 378 17.68 12.35 23.46
CA PHE A 378 16.28 12.64 23.17
C PHE A 378 16.11 13.82 22.20
N ALA A 379 16.87 14.90 22.38
CA ALA A 379 16.84 16.06 21.49
C ALA A 379 17.29 15.70 20.06
N CYS A 380 18.33 14.87 19.93
CA CYS A 380 18.77 14.34 18.64
C CYS A 380 17.70 13.49 17.94
N LEU A 381 17.03 12.61 18.69
CA LEU A 381 15.93 11.80 18.17
C LEU A 381 14.72 12.66 17.80
N ALA A 382 14.40 13.67 18.62
CA ALA A 382 13.34 14.63 18.35
C ALA A 382 13.61 15.46 17.08
N ALA A 383 14.87 15.86 16.85
CA ALA A 383 15.26 16.56 15.63
C ALA A 383 15.02 15.70 14.38
N GLY A 384 15.44 14.43 14.37
CA GLY A 384 15.15 13.53 13.26
C GLY A 384 13.65 13.25 13.08
N ALA A 385 12.92 13.03 14.19
CA ALA A 385 11.46 12.86 14.16
C ALA A 385 10.76 14.10 13.58
N SER A 386 11.23 15.33 13.90
CA SER A 386 10.67 16.57 13.39
C SER A 386 10.83 16.68 11.87
N VAL A 387 11.98 16.31 11.32
CA VAL A 387 12.19 16.23 9.87
C VAL A 387 11.24 15.21 9.24
N GLY A 388 11.11 14.04 9.86
CA GLY A 388 10.16 13.01 9.43
C GLY A 388 8.70 13.48 9.50
N CYS A 389 8.31 14.21 10.55
CA CYS A 389 6.98 14.82 10.68
C CYS A 389 6.73 15.85 9.56
N LEU A 390 7.71 16.69 9.25
CA LEU A 390 7.63 17.67 8.16
C LEU A 390 7.41 16.96 6.82
N ASN A 391 8.23 15.97 6.50
CA ASN A 391 8.09 15.19 5.25
C ASN A 391 6.75 14.45 5.20
N GLY A 392 6.35 13.81 6.30
CA GLY A 392 5.04 13.15 6.40
C GLY A 392 3.88 14.12 6.23
N PHE A 393 3.96 15.34 6.75
CA PHE A 393 2.95 16.37 6.54
C PHE A 393 2.89 16.82 5.08
N LEU A 394 4.05 17.14 4.47
CA LEU A 394 4.11 17.58 3.08
C LEU A 394 3.58 16.51 2.10
N THR A 395 3.96 15.25 2.30
CA THR A 395 3.62 14.16 1.37
C THR A 395 2.24 13.56 1.63
N ALA A 396 1.88 13.27 2.89
CA ALA A 396 0.65 12.57 3.21
C ALA A 396 -0.55 13.52 3.40
N VAL A 397 -0.33 14.75 3.90
CA VAL A 397 -1.42 15.71 4.15
C VAL A 397 -1.56 16.70 3.00
N MET A 398 -0.47 17.39 2.63
CA MET A 398 -0.47 18.36 1.53
C MET A 398 -0.44 17.69 0.14
N ARG A 399 -0.15 16.38 0.07
CA ARG A 399 -0.09 15.58 -1.17
C ARG A 399 0.95 16.08 -2.19
N ILE A 400 2.02 16.70 -1.70
CA ILE A 400 3.15 17.07 -2.55
C ILE A 400 3.87 15.78 -2.97
N PRO A 401 4.30 15.63 -4.24
CA PRO A 401 5.07 14.48 -4.67
C PRO A 401 6.30 14.23 -3.79
N ASP A 402 6.53 12.98 -3.39
CA ASP A 402 7.53 12.61 -2.38
C ASP A 402 8.94 13.13 -2.73
N LEU A 403 9.37 12.97 -3.99
CA LEU A 403 10.66 13.46 -4.46
C LEU A 403 10.81 14.98 -4.30
N VAL A 404 9.76 15.75 -4.59
CA VAL A 404 9.79 17.22 -4.50
C VAL A 404 9.86 17.66 -3.03
N ALA A 405 9.00 17.06 -2.18
CA ALA A 405 8.95 17.38 -0.75
C ALA A 405 10.28 17.03 -0.06
N THR A 406 10.80 15.81 -0.27
CA THR A 406 12.01 15.35 0.40
C THR A 406 13.29 15.98 -0.16
N LEU A 407 13.31 16.44 -1.43
CA LEU A 407 14.42 17.22 -2.00
C LEU A 407 14.43 18.64 -1.42
N ALA A 408 13.28 19.27 -1.25
CA ALA A 408 13.19 20.58 -0.59
C ALA A 408 13.66 20.50 0.86
N THR A 409 13.19 19.51 1.62
CA THR A 409 13.65 19.30 3.00
C THR A 409 15.11 18.87 3.08
N PHE A 410 15.63 18.12 2.10
CA PHE A 410 17.08 17.86 1.95
C PHE A 410 17.88 19.16 2.01
N THR A 411 17.52 20.12 1.17
CA THR A 411 18.24 21.39 1.08
C THR A 411 18.12 22.22 2.36
N ILE A 412 16.91 22.30 2.92
CA ILE A 412 16.65 23.05 4.17
C ILE A 412 17.43 22.44 5.34
N VAL A 413 17.34 21.12 5.52
CA VAL A 413 17.98 20.40 6.64
C VAL A 413 19.50 20.42 6.52
N GLN A 414 20.03 20.31 5.28
CA GLN A 414 21.46 20.45 5.04
C GLN A 414 21.96 21.86 5.37
N GLY A 415 21.18 22.89 5.01
CA GLY A 415 21.49 24.27 5.37
C GLY A 415 21.47 24.48 6.90
N LEU A 416 20.48 23.91 7.61
CA LEU A 416 20.43 23.97 9.07
C LEU A 416 21.64 23.26 9.71
N ALA A 417 22.05 22.10 9.20
CA ALA A 417 23.24 21.40 9.70
C ALA A 417 24.50 22.28 9.59
N LEU A 418 24.66 22.99 8.45
CA LEU A 418 25.78 23.90 8.22
C LEU A 418 25.68 25.19 9.05
N ILE A 419 24.48 25.72 9.31
CA ILE A 419 24.28 26.88 10.18
C ILE A 419 24.67 26.54 11.64
N ILE A 420 24.24 25.36 12.12
CA ILE A 420 24.57 24.89 13.47
C ILE A 420 26.07 24.62 13.59
N ARG A 421 26.65 24.00 12.58
CA ARG A 421 28.08 23.69 12.54
C ARG A 421 28.63 23.86 11.11
N PRO A 422 29.34 24.97 10.83
CA PRO A 422 29.83 25.27 9.47
C PRO A 422 30.93 24.31 8.96
N SER A 423 31.67 23.69 9.89
CA SER A 423 32.75 22.75 9.59
C SER A 423 32.82 21.61 10.60
N PRO A 424 33.39 20.45 10.27
CA PRO A 424 33.62 19.38 11.22
C PRO A 424 34.30 19.86 12.49
N GLY A 425 33.80 19.44 13.68
CA GLY A 425 34.38 19.88 14.95
C GLY A 425 33.48 19.58 16.15
N GLY A 426 33.79 20.19 17.29
CA GLY A 426 33.20 19.87 18.58
C GLY A 426 33.72 18.54 19.11
N ARG A 427 33.18 18.08 20.23
CA ARG A 427 33.60 16.83 20.88
C ARG A 427 32.39 16.14 21.48
N ILE A 428 32.25 14.88 21.19
CA ILE A 428 31.30 14.00 21.89
C ILE A 428 31.97 13.50 23.15
N ASP A 429 31.22 13.41 24.25
CA ASP A 429 31.68 12.86 25.50
C ASP A 429 32.27 11.47 25.29
N PRO A 430 33.51 11.21 25.76
CA PRO A 430 34.17 9.90 25.60
C PRO A 430 33.36 8.75 26.18
N ASP A 431 32.63 8.98 27.28
CA ASP A 431 31.81 7.94 27.91
C ASP A 431 30.57 7.61 27.05
N VAL A 432 29.99 8.61 26.42
CA VAL A 432 28.89 8.42 25.44
C VAL A 432 29.39 7.68 24.21
N SER A 433 30.57 8.09 23.68
CA SER A 433 31.19 7.42 22.53
C SER A 433 31.54 5.97 22.87
N ALA A 434 32.12 5.71 24.05
CA ALA A 434 32.43 4.37 24.52
C ALA A 434 31.17 3.50 24.66
N ALA A 435 30.10 4.02 25.28
CA ALA A 435 28.84 3.29 25.44
C ALA A 435 28.18 2.88 24.12
N ILE A 436 28.17 3.76 23.11
CA ILE A 436 27.59 3.47 21.79
C ILE A 436 28.48 2.52 20.96
N THR A 437 29.79 2.61 21.12
CA THR A 437 30.77 1.78 20.42
C THR A 437 31.20 0.54 21.19
N GLU A 438 30.69 0.36 22.41
CA GLU A 438 30.95 -0.81 23.24
C GLU A 438 30.71 -2.12 22.49
N THR A 439 31.55 -3.11 22.75
CA THR A 439 31.45 -4.43 22.12
C THR A 439 31.01 -5.49 23.10
N ILE A 440 29.95 -6.20 22.79
CA ILE A 440 29.55 -7.42 23.51
C ILE A 440 30.21 -8.61 22.81
N GLY A 441 31.27 -9.13 23.42
CA GLY A 441 32.14 -10.10 22.78
C GLY A 441 32.92 -9.48 21.62
N ARG A 442 32.54 -9.74 20.39
CA ARG A 442 33.20 -9.23 19.16
C ARG A 442 32.32 -8.30 18.33
N LEU A 443 31.08 -8.10 18.74
CA LEU A 443 30.11 -7.30 17.99
C LEU A 443 29.84 -5.97 18.71
N PRO A 444 29.88 -4.84 17.98
CA PRO A 444 29.47 -3.55 18.54
C PRO A 444 27.99 -3.56 18.95
N LEU A 445 27.68 -2.92 20.08
CA LEU A 445 26.31 -2.78 20.59
C LEU A 445 25.39 -2.17 19.51
N SER A 446 25.87 -1.18 18.76
CA SER A 446 25.13 -0.57 17.65
C SER A 446 24.69 -1.57 16.58
N PHE A 447 25.51 -2.59 16.28
CA PHE A 447 25.14 -3.64 15.33
C PHE A 447 24.13 -4.64 15.91
N ILE A 448 24.24 -4.95 17.19
CA ILE A 448 23.25 -5.79 17.90
C ILE A 448 21.89 -5.11 17.89
N LEU A 449 21.83 -3.79 18.15
CA LEU A 449 20.60 -3.00 18.05
C LEU A 449 20.01 -3.04 16.64
N VAL A 450 20.84 -2.93 15.60
CA VAL A 450 20.39 -3.09 14.20
C VAL A 450 19.73 -4.46 14.02
N LEU A 451 20.37 -5.53 14.44
CA LEU A 451 19.79 -6.89 14.28
C LEU A 451 18.44 -7.01 14.98
N LEU A 452 18.30 -6.47 16.19
CA LEU A 452 17.03 -6.46 16.92
C LEU A 452 15.96 -5.68 16.17
N VAL A 453 16.29 -4.50 15.64
CA VAL A 453 15.36 -3.67 14.87
C VAL A 453 14.94 -4.38 13.57
N PHE A 454 15.88 -5.02 12.85
CA PHE A 454 15.57 -5.74 11.62
C PHE A 454 14.74 -7.00 11.88
N VAL A 455 15.03 -7.76 12.95
CA VAL A 455 14.19 -8.91 13.36
C VAL A 455 12.78 -8.45 13.72
N ALA A 456 12.67 -7.38 14.51
CA ALA A 456 11.37 -6.81 14.86
C ALA A 456 10.59 -6.34 13.60
N ALA A 457 11.27 -5.63 12.68
CA ALA A 457 10.68 -5.19 11.43
C ALA A 457 10.23 -6.38 10.56
N GLU A 458 11.07 -7.42 10.41
CA GLU A 458 10.71 -8.63 9.65
C GLU A 458 9.48 -9.32 10.24
N VAL A 459 9.43 -9.49 11.57
CA VAL A 459 8.26 -10.07 12.26
C VAL A 459 7.02 -9.21 12.06
N LEU A 460 7.12 -7.88 12.22
CA LEU A 460 6.00 -6.95 12.02
C LEU A 460 5.51 -6.94 10.57
N LEU A 461 6.44 -7.01 9.61
CA LEU A 461 6.11 -7.04 8.19
C LEU A 461 5.50 -8.38 7.77
N LEU A 462 5.97 -9.51 8.31
CA LEU A 462 5.51 -10.84 7.91
C LEU A 462 4.24 -11.27 8.63
N ARG A 463 4.13 -10.95 9.93
CA ARG A 463 3.06 -11.43 10.81
C ARG A 463 2.16 -10.34 11.35
N GLY A 464 2.59 -9.08 11.27
CA GLY A 464 1.83 -7.95 11.78
C GLY A 464 0.79 -7.45 10.80
N LYS A 465 -0.38 -7.03 11.30
CA LYS A 465 -1.38 -6.32 10.49
C LYS A 465 -0.85 -5.02 9.88
N ILE A 466 0.18 -4.43 10.50
CA ILE A 466 0.87 -3.25 9.97
C ILE A 466 1.54 -3.61 8.64
N GLY A 467 2.27 -4.73 8.57
CA GLY A 467 2.90 -5.21 7.35
C GLY A 467 1.91 -5.43 6.22
N ALA A 468 0.79 -6.11 6.49
CA ALA A 468 -0.27 -6.31 5.50
C ALA A 468 -0.81 -4.97 4.94
N ARG A 469 -0.98 -3.96 5.81
CA ARG A 469 -1.39 -2.60 5.39
C ARG A 469 -0.33 -1.89 4.55
N PHE A 470 0.95 -2.02 4.89
CA PHE A 470 2.05 -1.48 4.09
C PHE A 470 2.03 -2.04 2.68
N TYR A 471 1.81 -3.35 2.54
CA TYR A 471 1.74 -4.00 1.22
C TYR A 471 0.52 -3.61 0.43
N ALA A 472 -0.63 -3.54 1.07
CA ALA A 472 -1.86 -3.09 0.43
C ALA A 472 -1.70 -1.68 -0.16
N VAL A 473 -1.21 -0.72 0.65
CA VAL A 473 -1.00 0.67 0.20
C VAL A 473 0.09 0.76 -0.88
N GLY A 474 1.18 -0.01 -0.74
CA GLY A 474 2.27 -0.02 -1.71
C GLY A 474 1.91 -0.69 -3.04
N SER A 475 0.96 -1.63 -3.05
CA SER A 475 0.51 -2.31 -4.26
C SER A 475 -0.54 -1.51 -5.04
N SER A 476 -1.57 -1.02 -4.35
CA SER A 476 -2.61 -0.15 -4.93
C SER A 476 -3.17 0.77 -3.85
N LEU A 477 -2.97 2.07 -4.04
CA LEU A 477 -3.50 3.08 -3.12
C LEU A 477 -5.04 3.09 -3.14
N ASP A 478 -5.64 2.99 -4.33
CA ASP A 478 -7.08 3.04 -4.52
C ASP A 478 -7.75 1.82 -3.87
N ALA A 479 -7.24 0.61 -4.14
CA ALA A 479 -7.74 -0.63 -3.53
C ALA A 479 -7.55 -0.67 -2.00
N ALA A 480 -6.45 -0.12 -1.49
CA ALA A 480 -6.21 -0.02 -0.06
C ALA A 480 -7.20 0.93 0.63
N GLN A 481 -7.49 2.08 0.02
CA GLN A 481 -8.49 3.03 0.51
C GLN A 481 -9.91 2.42 0.46
N ALA A 482 -10.26 1.76 -0.64
CA ALA A 482 -11.52 1.02 -0.77
C ALA A 482 -11.66 -0.12 0.27
N SER A 483 -10.52 -0.66 0.74
CA SER A 483 -10.47 -1.65 1.83
C SER A 483 -10.44 -1.03 3.24
N GLY A 484 -10.72 0.28 3.38
CA GLY A 484 -10.76 0.98 4.67
C GLY A 484 -9.41 1.31 5.29
N ILE A 485 -8.29 1.18 4.55
CA ILE A 485 -6.97 1.51 5.07
C ILE A 485 -6.70 3.01 4.97
N ASN A 486 -6.37 3.63 6.11
CA ASN A 486 -5.98 5.04 6.13
C ASN A 486 -4.51 5.20 5.66
N ALA A 487 -4.33 5.30 4.34
CA ALA A 487 -3.02 5.42 3.72
C ALA A 487 -2.27 6.69 4.15
N ARG A 488 -2.98 7.80 4.46
CA ARG A 488 -2.36 9.06 4.92
C ARG A 488 -1.63 8.86 6.24
N ARG A 489 -2.29 8.23 7.24
CA ARG A 489 -1.67 7.95 8.55
C ARG A 489 -0.47 7.03 8.41
N LEU A 490 -0.58 6.03 7.53
CA LEU A 490 0.49 5.07 7.31
C LEU A 490 1.71 5.72 6.67
N ARG A 491 1.52 6.56 5.63
CA ARG A 491 2.60 7.33 4.98
C ARG A 491 3.25 8.31 5.96
N PHE A 492 2.45 9.06 6.71
CA PHE A 492 2.97 9.96 7.73
C PHE A 492 3.86 9.22 8.75
N ALA A 493 3.38 8.11 9.29
CA ALA A 493 4.13 7.30 10.25
C ALA A 493 5.43 6.72 9.66
N ALA A 494 5.44 6.35 8.37
CA ALA A 494 6.63 5.87 7.69
C ALA A 494 7.72 6.95 7.58
N TYR A 495 7.37 8.19 7.26
CA TYR A 495 8.32 9.30 7.24
C TYR A 495 8.84 9.66 8.64
N VAL A 496 7.98 9.64 9.66
CA VAL A 496 8.43 9.85 11.05
C VAL A 496 9.41 8.75 11.46
N PHE A 497 9.10 7.50 11.12
CA PHE A 497 9.99 6.37 11.36
C PHE A 497 11.31 6.52 10.59
N SER A 498 11.30 6.98 9.34
CA SER A 498 12.49 7.27 8.54
C SER A 498 13.39 8.29 9.22
N GLY A 499 12.82 9.43 9.67
CA GLY A 499 13.56 10.47 10.37
C GLY A 499 14.17 9.99 11.70
N LEU A 500 13.44 9.16 12.46
CA LEU A 500 13.96 8.53 13.68
C LEU A 500 15.13 7.60 13.40
N MET A 501 15.03 6.76 12.36
CA MET A 501 16.11 5.85 11.97
C MET A 501 17.34 6.63 11.47
N ALA A 502 17.14 7.72 10.76
CA ALA A 502 18.21 8.64 10.37
C ALA A 502 18.88 9.27 11.60
N ALA A 503 18.12 9.62 12.64
CA ALA A 503 18.68 10.14 13.89
C ALA A 503 19.53 9.09 14.63
N PHE A 504 19.09 7.83 14.70
CA PHE A 504 19.92 6.74 15.25
C PHE A 504 21.23 6.58 14.45
N ALA A 505 21.17 6.62 13.11
CA ALA A 505 22.37 6.58 12.28
C ALA A 505 23.30 7.75 12.59
N GLY A 506 22.77 8.97 12.74
CA GLY A 506 23.53 10.18 13.06
C GLY A 506 24.22 10.10 14.43
N LEU A 507 23.51 9.60 15.46
CA LEU A 507 24.08 9.40 16.80
C LEU A 507 25.23 8.39 16.79
N ILE A 508 25.09 7.28 16.06
CA ILE A 508 26.16 6.27 15.92
C ILE A 508 27.37 6.87 15.21
N ILE A 509 27.15 7.65 14.15
CA ILE A 509 28.23 8.31 13.41
C ILE A 509 28.94 9.33 14.31
N ALA A 510 28.20 10.21 15.01
CA ALA A 510 28.75 11.19 15.92
C ALA A 510 29.63 10.54 17.02
N ALA A 511 29.13 9.46 17.64
CA ALA A 511 29.90 8.70 18.63
C ALA A 511 31.15 8.05 18.05
N ARG A 512 31.11 7.54 16.82
CA ARG A 512 32.26 6.88 16.18
C ARG A 512 33.36 7.84 15.75
N ILE A 513 32.98 9.02 15.25
CA ILE A 513 33.97 10.06 14.85
C ILE A 513 34.39 10.92 16.05
N GLY A 514 33.65 10.89 17.16
CA GLY A 514 33.91 11.68 18.37
C GLY A 514 33.67 13.17 18.21
N SER A 515 33.02 13.59 17.12
CA SER A 515 32.78 14.99 16.76
C SER A 515 31.52 15.15 15.93
N GLY A 516 31.07 16.39 15.70
CA GLY A 516 30.01 16.71 14.72
C GLY A 516 30.58 16.98 13.35
N ASP A 517 29.90 16.45 12.33
CA ASP A 517 30.25 16.74 10.93
C ASP A 517 28.96 17.04 10.15
N PRO A 518 28.78 18.29 9.66
CA PRO A 518 27.58 18.69 8.93
C PRO A 518 27.46 18.04 7.55
N GLN A 519 28.45 17.30 7.09
CA GLN A 519 28.45 16.60 5.81
C GLN A 519 28.52 15.08 5.95
N ALA A 520 28.58 14.55 7.18
CA ALA A 520 28.71 13.11 7.45
C ALA A 520 27.60 12.25 6.83
N GLY A 521 26.43 12.81 6.63
CA GLY A 521 25.25 12.11 6.11
C GLY A 521 25.14 12.06 4.58
N THR A 522 25.92 12.87 3.84
CA THR A 522 25.72 13.07 2.40
C THR A 522 25.74 11.77 1.57
N THR A 523 26.60 10.82 1.92
CA THR A 523 26.71 9.52 1.24
C THR A 523 25.57 8.55 1.57
N PHE A 524 24.90 8.76 2.72
CA PHE A 524 23.89 7.81 3.21
C PHE A 524 22.56 7.89 2.45
N THR A 525 22.24 9.03 1.83
CA THR A 525 21.02 9.18 1.02
C THR A 525 20.98 8.12 -0.09
N LEU A 526 22.01 8.06 -0.94
CA LEU A 526 22.07 7.06 -2.01
C LEU A 526 22.34 5.66 -1.49
N ALA A 527 23.21 5.52 -0.49
CA ALA A 527 23.51 4.21 0.09
C ALA A 527 22.27 3.54 0.70
N SER A 528 21.37 4.30 1.36
CA SER A 528 20.14 3.76 1.91
C SER A 528 19.18 3.25 0.83
N VAL A 529 18.97 4.03 -0.25
CA VAL A 529 18.16 3.61 -1.40
C VAL A 529 18.76 2.37 -2.05
N THR A 530 20.09 2.39 -2.30
CA THR A 530 20.81 1.27 -2.91
C THR A 530 20.66 -0.01 -2.09
N ALA A 531 20.83 0.06 -0.76
CA ALA A 531 20.71 -1.08 0.13
C ALA A 531 19.30 -1.71 0.07
N VAL A 532 18.26 -0.86 0.03
CA VAL A 532 16.86 -1.29 -0.06
C VAL A 532 16.57 -1.98 -1.39
N VAL A 533 17.01 -1.36 -2.49
CA VAL A 533 16.69 -1.84 -3.85
C VAL A 533 17.47 -3.12 -4.19
N ILE A 534 18.78 -3.16 -3.89
CA ILE A 534 19.59 -4.38 -4.05
C ILE A 534 19.07 -5.49 -3.14
N GLY A 535 18.59 -5.12 -1.95
CA GLY A 535 17.94 -6.04 -1.01
C GLY A 535 16.64 -6.67 -1.52
N GLY A 536 16.14 -6.23 -2.70
CA GLY A 536 14.98 -6.82 -3.37
C GLY A 536 13.65 -6.17 -3.04
N THR A 537 13.65 -5.01 -2.37
CA THR A 537 12.44 -4.20 -2.18
C THR A 537 12.17 -3.41 -3.46
N SER A 538 10.94 -3.50 -3.98
CA SER A 538 10.53 -2.78 -5.18
C SER A 538 10.49 -1.27 -4.95
N VAL A 539 11.09 -0.48 -5.84
CA VAL A 539 11.03 0.99 -5.81
C VAL A 539 9.59 1.50 -5.99
N PHE A 540 8.74 0.69 -6.62
CA PHE A 540 7.33 1.01 -6.87
C PHE A 540 6.40 0.56 -5.73
N GLY A 541 6.94 0.06 -4.63
CA GLY A 541 6.17 -0.42 -3.48
C GLY A 541 5.79 -1.91 -3.56
N GLY A 542 5.15 -2.40 -2.50
CA GLY A 542 4.45 -3.68 -2.47
C GLY A 542 5.28 -4.96 -2.26
N VAL A 543 6.57 -5.00 -2.60
CA VAL A 543 7.43 -6.19 -2.45
C VAL A 543 8.45 -6.01 -1.32
N ARG A 544 8.65 -7.06 -0.55
CA ARG A 544 9.18 -7.04 0.82
C ARG A 544 10.40 -7.94 1.06
N THR A 545 11.46 -7.39 1.70
CA THR A 545 12.32 -8.18 2.63
C THR A 545 13.18 -7.25 3.49
N ALA A 546 12.93 -7.17 4.80
CA ALA A 546 13.83 -6.48 5.72
C ALA A 546 15.20 -7.20 5.74
N VAL A 547 15.22 -8.52 5.70
CA VAL A 547 16.46 -9.33 5.60
C VAL A 547 17.26 -8.95 4.36
N GLY A 548 16.61 -8.78 3.20
CA GLY A 548 17.29 -8.33 1.97
C GLY A 548 17.91 -6.95 2.12
N THR A 549 17.21 -6.00 2.73
CA THR A 549 17.70 -4.64 2.99
C THR A 549 18.94 -4.65 3.91
N LEU A 550 18.95 -5.49 4.94
CA LEU A 550 20.13 -5.65 5.79
C LEU A 550 21.32 -6.22 5.01
N LEU A 551 21.10 -7.23 4.19
CA LEU A 551 22.14 -7.79 3.33
C LEU A 551 22.65 -6.75 2.31
N GLY A 552 21.76 -5.89 1.79
CA GLY A 552 22.15 -4.76 0.95
C GLY A 552 23.07 -3.78 1.66
N ALA A 553 22.76 -3.43 2.91
CA ALA A 553 23.62 -2.58 3.74
C ALA A 553 25.00 -3.25 4.01
N ILE A 554 25.01 -4.56 4.29
CA ILE A 554 26.23 -5.35 4.47
C ILE A 554 27.05 -5.36 3.18
N LEU A 555 26.44 -5.57 2.02
CA LEU A 555 27.12 -5.57 0.72
C LEU A 555 27.88 -4.25 0.48
N ILE A 556 27.20 -3.11 0.72
CA ILE A 556 27.82 -1.79 0.52
C ILE A 556 29.06 -1.64 1.39
N VAL A 557 28.99 -2.02 2.67
CA VAL A 557 30.11 -1.89 3.59
C VAL A 557 31.24 -2.87 3.27
N VAL A 558 30.92 -4.12 2.90
CA VAL A 558 31.93 -5.11 2.46
C VAL A 558 32.68 -4.59 1.25
N MET A 559 31.95 -4.06 0.26
CA MET A 559 32.56 -3.48 -0.94
C MET A 559 33.48 -2.30 -0.60
N GLN A 560 33.01 -1.36 0.23
CA GLN A 560 33.85 -0.23 0.68
C GLN A 560 35.12 -0.69 1.41
N LYS A 561 35.01 -1.73 2.24
CA LYS A 561 36.17 -2.28 2.95
C LYS A 561 37.18 -2.95 2.02
N ILE A 562 36.71 -3.70 1.03
CA ILE A 562 37.59 -4.32 0.02
C ILE A 562 38.31 -3.22 -0.76
N LEU A 563 37.59 -2.20 -1.26
CA LEU A 563 38.20 -1.08 -2.00
C LEU A 563 39.24 -0.34 -1.19
N ASN A 564 38.98 -0.08 0.09
CA ASN A 564 39.94 0.56 0.99
C ASN A 564 41.20 -0.30 1.22
N GLN A 565 41.06 -1.61 1.33
CA GLN A 565 42.22 -2.51 1.59
C GLN A 565 43.12 -2.70 0.36
N ILE A 566 42.55 -2.63 -0.85
CA ILE A 566 43.31 -2.62 -2.09
C ILE A 566 43.79 -1.22 -2.48
N GLN A 567 43.67 -0.26 -1.54
CA GLN A 567 44.13 1.13 -1.67
C GLN A 567 43.52 1.91 -2.87
N ILE A 568 42.33 1.54 -3.32
CA ILE A 568 41.61 2.33 -4.30
C ILE A 568 41.11 3.61 -3.62
N ASN A 569 41.27 4.73 -4.31
CA ASN A 569 40.88 6.05 -3.83
C ASN A 569 39.38 6.05 -3.38
N ALA A 570 39.14 6.66 -2.22
CA ALA A 570 37.79 6.74 -1.61
C ALA A 570 36.73 7.34 -2.54
N TYR A 571 37.12 8.19 -3.52
CA TYR A 571 36.17 8.77 -4.48
C TYR A 571 35.51 7.71 -5.38
N TRP A 572 36.16 6.60 -5.71
CA TRP A 572 35.56 5.48 -6.43
C TRP A 572 34.40 4.80 -5.70
N GLN A 573 34.28 5.01 -4.38
CA GLN A 573 33.16 4.51 -3.62
C GLN A 573 31.82 5.18 -4.03
N TYR A 574 31.88 6.46 -4.42
CA TYR A 574 30.71 7.17 -4.94
C TYR A 574 30.28 6.60 -6.29
N ASP A 575 31.23 6.39 -7.20
CA ASP A 575 30.95 5.85 -8.53
C ASP A 575 30.35 4.46 -8.44
N TRP A 576 30.95 3.57 -7.65
CA TRP A 576 30.45 2.22 -7.46
C TRP A 576 29.04 2.20 -6.82
N THR A 577 28.77 3.05 -5.85
CA THR A 577 27.42 3.16 -5.25
C THR A 577 26.41 3.59 -6.30
N GLY A 578 26.76 4.55 -7.16
CA GLY A 578 25.92 4.98 -8.28
C GLY A 578 25.67 3.87 -9.30
N VAL A 579 26.72 3.17 -9.73
CA VAL A 579 26.62 2.04 -10.68
C VAL A 579 25.75 0.92 -10.09
N LEU A 580 25.97 0.54 -8.84
CA LEU A 580 25.17 -0.48 -8.16
C LEU A 580 23.70 -0.08 -8.09
N THR A 581 23.42 1.19 -7.80
CA THR A 581 22.03 1.71 -7.78
C THR A 581 21.39 1.57 -9.16
N LEU A 582 22.07 2.00 -10.21
CA LEU A 582 21.59 1.90 -11.59
C LEU A 582 21.34 0.45 -12.02
N LEU A 583 22.28 -0.44 -11.70
CA LEU A 583 22.12 -1.88 -12.00
C LEU A 583 20.94 -2.49 -11.23
N ALA A 584 20.78 -2.16 -9.95
CA ALA A 584 19.68 -2.68 -9.13
C ALA A 584 18.31 -2.19 -9.61
N VAL A 585 18.18 -0.88 -9.88
CA VAL A 585 16.94 -0.29 -10.40
C VAL A 585 16.65 -0.80 -11.82
N GLY A 586 17.68 -0.87 -12.68
CA GLY A 586 17.58 -1.39 -14.03
C GLY A 586 17.08 -2.84 -14.05
N PHE A 587 17.70 -3.72 -13.26
CA PHE A 587 17.31 -5.12 -13.16
C PHE A 587 15.87 -5.29 -12.67
N HIS A 588 15.45 -4.47 -11.70
CA HIS A 588 14.07 -4.49 -11.21
C HIS A 588 13.08 -4.00 -12.25
N SER A 589 13.43 -2.93 -13.00
CA SER A 589 12.61 -2.38 -14.08
C SER A 589 12.40 -3.36 -15.24
N PHE A 590 13.41 -4.17 -15.58
CA PHE A 590 13.29 -5.21 -16.62
C PHE A 590 12.40 -6.39 -16.21
N ARG A 591 12.22 -6.64 -14.92
CA ARG A 591 11.37 -7.71 -14.39
C ARG A 591 9.90 -7.34 -14.26
N SER A 592 9.55 -6.04 -14.27
CA SER A 592 8.17 -5.58 -14.13
C SER A 592 7.32 -5.96 -15.35
N PRO A 593 6.13 -6.60 -15.17
CA PRO A 593 5.28 -7.09 -16.27
C PRO A 593 4.77 -5.99 -17.21
N GLU A 594 4.55 -4.78 -16.69
CA GLU A 594 3.98 -3.66 -17.45
C GLU A 594 4.89 -3.16 -18.58
N ARG A 595 6.22 -3.19 -18.43
CA ARG A 595 7.12 -2.81 -19.52
C ARG A 595 7.22 -3.86 -20.61
N ARG A 596 7.03 -5.14 -20.29
CA ARG A 596 7.00 -6.20 -21.33
C ARG A 596 5.82 -6.00 -22.28
N SER A 597 4.66 -5.57 -21.79
CA SER A 597 3.51 -5.25 -22.65
C SER A 597 3.73 -4.01 -23.51
N ARG A 598 4.35 -2.97 -22.97
CA ARG A 598 4.66 -1.73 -23.75
C ARG A 598 5.77 -1.92 -24.78
N MET A 599 6.81 -2.73 -24.48
CA MET A 599 7.84 -3.06 -25.48
C MET A 599 7.31 -3.96 -26.60
N HIS A 600 6.38 -4.87 -26.32
CA HIS A 600 5.70 -5.66 -27.35
C HIS A 600 4.75 -4.83 -28.23
N LEU A 601 4.18 -3.75 -27.70
CA LEU A 601 3.37 -2.80 -28.48
C LEU A 601 4.26 -1.87 -29.33
N ALA A 602 5.38 -1.41 -28.81
CA ALA A 602 6.34 -0.57 -29.55
C ALA A 602 7.15 -1.33 -30.61
N ALA A 603 7.28 -2.65 -30.50
CA ALA A 603 7.93 -3.49 -31.51
C ALA A 603 6.97 -3.97 -32.64
N ARG A 604 5.70 -3.61 -32.59
CA ARG A 604 4.67 -3.94 -33.58
C ARG A 604 4.12 -2.71 -34.33
N GLY A 605 4.55 -1.52 -34.02
CA GLY A 605 4.39 -0.27 -34.77
C GLY A 605 5.73 0.13 -35.40
#